data_d5b85cd83150bdfef309fab37bff7fd5
#
_entry.id   d5b85cd83150bdfef309fab37bff7fd5
#
_cell.length_a   1.000
_cell.length_b   1.000
_cell.length_c   1.000
_cell.angle_alpha   90.00
_cell.angle_beta   90.00
_cell.angle_gamma   90.00
#
_symmetry.space_group_name_H-M   'P 1'
#
loop_
_entity.id
_entity.type
_entity.pdbx_description
1 polymer ?
#
loop_
_entity_poly.entity_id
_entity_poly.type
_entity_poly.pdbx_seq_one_letter_code
_entity_poly.pdbx_strand_id
1 'polypeptide(L)'
;MATIVSDYTALLSGTSWLPDKGQPIILTYSFSTSAAPGVRNDRPNAVASFSPLTEAEKNIVRAGLQEWSGVSGVIFIETYQNEGDLTFGAYNLDLIYGRNVSGLSGYPSAAGSRNEGGYVASSYGDGRDGFSGDVMIDRDVRLDVAGELQFRTVVTHEIGHILGLKHPFDGDIRLHRDLDNGEHTVMSYNQAGDGGIAHLDIDAVRVLYGDESAKERLHWSWDAGSETLYQWGSVGSEFIRGTSANDVIDTGGGRDGVWAGAGNDRVIAYDQPVSASGGAGFDVFVTGLAHAAVTLSGNIDSFVIVPADRQASADWPGQVLESFERIAFSDGTLALDVRGSAGQAYRLYQAAFDRTPDTVGLNYWVDVLDAGNGLQYVADRFIDSREFALLYGKDVSNAGFVDSLYRNILGRDGDTGGIAFWNEQLDSGQRSRTDVLIGFSESDENVVGVAPAVEHGIWLG
;
A
#
# COMPACT_ATOMS: atom_id res chain seq x y z
N MET A 1 -33.81 -12.93 17.96
CA MET A 1 -33.45 -12.61 19.37
C MET A 1 -31.96 -12.79 19.49
N ALA A 2 -31.27 -11.87 20.15
CA ALA A 2 -29.82 -12.03 20.36
C ALA A 2 -29.54 -13.27 21.24
N THR A 3 -28.47 -13.98 20.92
CA THR A 3 -27.93 -15.09 21.73
C THR A 3 -27.10 -14.49 22.87
N ILE A 4 -27.47 -14.80 24.10
CA ILE A 4 -26.72 -14.35 25.28
C ILE A 4 -25.69 -15.41 25.65
N VAL A 5 -24.44 -15.01 25.77
CA VAL A 5 -23.32 -15.89 26.13
C VAL A 5 -22.58 -15.36 27.36
N SER A 6 -21.72 -16.18 27.94
CA SER A 6 -20.90 -15.81 29.12
C SER A 6 -19.40 -15.94 28.83
N ASP A 7 -19.01 -15.79 27.58
CA ASP A 7 -17.64 -15.96 27.11
C ASP A 7 -17.25 -14.92 26.06
N TYR A 8 -15.98 -14.95 25.62
CA TYR A 8 -15.36 -14.04 24.68
C TYR A 8 -16.05 -13.95 23.31
N THR A 9 -16.89 -14.93 22.93
CA THR A 9 -17.55 -14.92 21.60
C THR A 9 -18.44 -13.70 21.42
N ALA A 10 -18.92 -13.10 22.53
CA ALA A 10 -19.64 -11.84 22.54
C ALA A 10 -18.80 -10.66 22.03
N LEU A 11 -17.47 -10.73 22.10
CA LEU A 11 -16.56 -9.65 21.73
C LEU A 11 -16.09 -9.73 20.28
N LEU A 12 -16.27 -10.85 19.58
CA LEU A 12 -15.79 -11.00 18.21
C LEU A 12 -16.65 -10.21 17.23
N SER A 13 -16.05 -9.27 16.50
CA SER A 13 -16.74 -8.49 15.45
C SER A 13 -17.00 -9.32 14.18
N GLY A 14 -16.25 -10.38 13.97
CA GLY A 14 -16.26 -11.17 12.74
C GLY A 14 -15.16 -10.75 11.75
N THR A 15 -14.39 -9.72 12.07
CA THR A 15 -13.27 -9.22 11.24
C THR A 15 -11.91 -9.48 11.92
N SER A 16 -10.85 -9.57 11.13
CA SER A 16 -9.47 -9.70 11.61
C SER A 16 -8.52 -9.23 10.52
N TRP A 17 -7.26 -8.94 10.88
CA TRP A 17 -6.21 -8.55 9.92
C TRP A 17 -5.73 -9.71 9.04
N LEU A 18 -5.98 -10.95 9.44
CA LEU A 18 -5.61 -12.15 8.70
C LEU A 18 -6.84 -12.98 8.32
N PRO A 19 -6.81 -13.70 7.18
CA PRO A 19 -7.91 -14.58 6.79
C PRO A 19 -8.09 -15.78 7.73
N ASP A 20 -7.01 -16.27 8.30
CA ASP A 20 -6.99 -17.41 9.23
C ASP A 20 -6.82 -16.94 10.66
N LYS A 21 -7.63 -17.49 11.57
CA LYS A 21 -7.55 -17.19 13.01
C LYS A 21 -6.40 -17.93 13.67
N GLY A 22 -5.92 -17.37 14.79
CA GLY A 22 -4.86 -17.96 15.61
C GLY A 22 -3.46 -17.82 15.01
N GLN A 23 -3.30 -17.04 13.93
CA GLN A 23 -2.00 -16.74 13.34
C GLN A 23 -1.45 -15.42 13.89
N PRO A 24 -0.15 -15.36 14.22
CA PRO A 24 0.49 -14.14 14.67
C PRO A 24 0.59 -13.11 13.53
N ILE A 25 0.70 -11.84 13.90
CA ILE A 25 0.77 -10.74 12.94
C ILE A 25 1.71 -9.65 13.39
N ILE A 26 2.33 -8.97 12.44
CA ILE A 26 3.07 -7.72 12.64
C ILE A 26 2.19 -6.58 12.09
N LEU A 27 2.03 -5.53 12.90
CA LEU A 27 1.36 -4.30 12.53
C LEU A 27 2.28 -3.13 12.83
N THR A 28 2.40 -2.20 11.89
CA THR A 28 3.07 -0.94 12.12
C THR A 28 2.10 0.08 12.72
N TYR A 29 2.62 1.05 13.49
CA TYR A 29 1.81 2.17 13.97
C TYR A 29 2.58 3.48 13.95
N SER A 30 1.84 4.57 13.79
CA SER A 30 2.40 5.92 13.83
C SER A 30 1.51 6.88 14.60
N PHE A 31 2.10 8.00 15.01
CA PHE A 31 1.36 9.12 15.61
C PHE A 31 1.14 10.19 14.55
N SER A 32 -0.13 10.42 14.20
CA SER A 32 -0.51 11.33 13.13
C SER A 32 0.00 12.75 13.39
N THR A 33 0.55 13.36 12.36
CA THR A 33 0.94 14.79 12.32
C THR A 33 -0.07 15.67 11.59
N SER A 34 -1.01 15.03 10.87
CA SER A 34 -2.15 15.65 10.17
C SER A 34 -3.36 14.73 10.29
N ALA A 35 -4.55 15.24 9.96
CA ALA A 35 -5.77 14.42 9.99
C ALA A 35 -5.63 13.19 9.07
N ALA A 36 -6.13 12.05 9.55
CA ALA A 36 -6.09 10.78 8.83
C ALA A 36 -6.78 10.88 7.44
N PRO A 37 -6.32 10.09 6.43
CA PRO A 37 -6.87 10.15 5.07
C PRO A 37 -8.38 9.92 4.99
N GLY A 38 -8.93 8.95 5.73
CA GLY A 38 -10.36 8.69 5.79
C GLY A 38 -11.19 9.85 6.35
N VAL A 39 -10.61 10.65 7.24
CA VAL A 39 -11.25 11.86 7.78
C VAL A 39 -11.20 13.02 6.80
N ARG A 40 -10.12 13.14 6.01
CA ARG A 40 -9.89 14.27 5.09
C ARG A 40 -10.95 14.38 4.00
N ASN A 41 -11.41 13.27 3.49
CA ASN A 41 -12.27 13.25 2.30
C ASN A 41 -13.75 13.55 2.63
N ASP A 42 -14.23 13.11 3.78
CA ASP A 42 -15.68 13.13 4.06
C ASP A 42 -16.10 14.18 5.08
N ARG A 43 -15.17 14.77 5.86
CA ARG A 43 -15.52 15.57 7.06
C ARG A 43 -14.58 16.76 7.31
N PRO A 44 -14.72 17.86 6.56
CA PRO A 44 -13.80 19.00 6.66
C PRO A 44 -13.75 19.66 8.07
N ASN A 45 -14.83 19.58 8.84
CA ASN A 45 -14.85 20.09 10.22
C ASN A 45 -14.01 19.24 11.17
N ALA A 46 -13.93 17.93 10.94
CA ALA A 46 -13.08 17.05 11.70
C ALA A 46 -11.60 17.29 11.39
N VAL A 47 -11.26 17.49 10.11
CA VAL A 47 -9.89 17.87 9.69
C VAL A 47 -9.42 19.12 10.42
N ALA A 48 -10.26 20.17 10.51
CA ALA A 48 -9.94 21.40 11.20
C ALA A 48 -9.78 21.23 12.72
N SER A 49 -10.31 20.17 13.30
CA SER A 49 -10.24 19.88 14.74
C SER A 49 -9.08 18.99 15.14
N PHE A 50 -8.34 18.45 14.18
CA PHE A 50 -7.19 17.58 14.46
C PHE A 50 -6.15 18.27 15.34
N SER A 51 -5.60 17.49 16.28
CA SER A 51 -4.40 17.86 17.03
C SER A 51 -3.53 16.63 17.30
N PRO A 52 -2.20 16.73 17.18
CA PRO A 52 -1.31 15.63 17.49
C PRO A 52 -1.37 15.28 18.99
N LEU A 53 -1.05 14.04 19.34
CA LEU A 53 -0.88 13.62 20.71
C LEU A 53 0.41 14.20 21.30
N THR A 54 0.37 14.54 22.59
CA THR A 54 1.57 14.91 23.36
C THR A 54 2.45 13.68 23.63
N GLU A 55 3.73 13.85 23.96
CA GLU A 55 4.60 12.72 24.27
C GLU A 55 4.12 11.89 25.49
N ALA A 56 3.48 12.53 26.46
CA ALA A 56 2.89 11.81 27.59
C ALA A 56 1.75 10.90 27.13
N GLU A 57 0.88 11.38 26.24
CA GLU A 57 -0.22 10.59 25.66
C GLU A 57 0.30 9.47 24.75
N LYS A 58 1.30 9.75 23.93
CA LYS A 58 1.97 8.72 23.10
C LYS A 58 2.54 7.59 23.95
N ASN A 59 3.12 7.92 25.12
CA ASN A 59 3.64 6.89 26.02
C ASN A 59 2.54 6.00 26.61
N ILE A 60 1.35 6.54 26.85
CA ILE A 60 0.18 5.72 27.27
C ILE A 60 -0.30 4.82 26.12
N VAL A 61 -0.33 5.34 24.89
CA VAL A 61 -0.65 4.51 23.69
C VAL A 61 0.37 3.38 23.54
N ARG A 62 1.67 3.66 23.62
CA ARG A 62 2.73 2.63 23.57
C ARG A 62 2.55 1.56 24.64
N ALA A 63 2.19 1.97 25.86
CA ALA A 63 1.91 1.02 26.94
C ALA A 63 0.69 0.15 26.66
N GLY A 64 -0.40 0.73 26.13
CA GLY A 64 -1.60 -0.02 25.71
C GLY A 64 -1.30 -1.04 24.61
N LEU A 65 -0.53 -0.66 23.58
CA LEU A 65 -0.09 -1.57 22.53
C LEU A 65 0.78 -2.72 23.09
N GLN A 66 1.68 -2.41 24.03
CA GLN A 66 2.48 -3.44 24.71
C GLN A 66 1.63 -4.38 25.57
N GLU A 67 0.58 -3.88 26.22
CA GLU A 67 -0.34 -4.71 27.03
C GLU A 67 -1.08 -5.73 26.14
N TRP A 68 -1.64 -5.30 25.00
CA TRP A 68 -2.25 -6.21 24.01
C TRP A 68 -1.24 -7.18 23.39
N SER A 69 -0.04 -6.70 23.04
CA SER A 69 1.04 -7.55 22.54
C SER A 69 1.46 -8.60 23.56
N GLY A 70 1.55 -8.27 24.84
CA GLY A 70 1.98 -9.18 25.91
C GLY A 70 1.07 -10.39 26.13
N VAL A 71 -0.14 -10.37 25.64
CA VAL A 71 -1.13 -11.47 25.81
C VAL A 71 -1.52 -12.16 24.52
N SER A 72 -1.06 -11.69 23.37
CA SER A 72 -1.46 -12.17 22.03
C SER A 72 -0.29 -12.36 21.10
N GLY A 73 -0.55 -12.96 19.92
CA GLY A 73 0.41 -13.09 18.83
C GLY A 73 0.63 -11.81 18.00
N VAL A 74 0.18 -10.64 18.47
CA VAL A 74 0.35 -9.37 17.75
C VAL A 74 1.67 -8.71 18.13
N ILE A 75 2.43 -8.26 17.13
CA ILE A 75 3.64 -7.44 17.27
C ILE A 75 3.34 -6.06 16.72
N PHE A 76 3.67 -5.01 17.48
CA PHE A 76 3.53 -3.63 17.05
C PHE A 76 4.90 -2.97 16.86
N ILE A 77 5.10 -2.30 15.72
CA ILE A 77 6.33 -1.59 15.36
C ILE A 77 5.99 -0.12 15.11
N GLU A 78 6.65 0.80 15.81
CA GLU A 78 6.49 2.24 15.60
C GLU A 78 7.25 2.70 14.36
N THR A 79 6.57 3.45 13.47
CA THR A 79 7.15 4.08 12.28
C THR A 79 7.16 5.61 12.46
N TYR A 80 8.12 6.29 11.83
CA TYR A 80 8.32 7.73 11.95
C TYR A 80 8.35 8.44 10.60
N GLN A 81 8.71 7.74 9.53
CA GLN A 81 8.79 8.28 8.17
C GLN A 81 7.52 7.96 7.38
N ASN A 82 6.91 6.79 7.66
CA ASN A 82 5.72 6.30 7.00
C ASN A 82 4.51 6.34 7.95
N GLU A 83 3.31 6.47 7.39
CA GLU A 83 2.08 6.21 8.14
C GLU A 83 2.02 4.71 8.47
N GLY A 84 1.76 4.35 9.74
CA GLY A 84 1.62 2.96 10.15
C GLY A 84 0.29 2.34 9.66
N ASP A 85 0.16 1.00 9.77
CA ASP A 85 -1.13 0.31 9.64
C ASP A 85 -2.16 0.90 10.60
N LEU A 86 -1.69 1.35 11.77
CA LEU A 86 -2.48 2.01 12.79
C LEU A 86 -2.01 3.45 12.94
N THR A 87 -2.94 4.40 12.95
CA THR A 87 -2.63 5.81 13.17
C THR A 87 -3.37 6.35 14.38
N PHE A 88 -2.70 7.14 15.21
CA PHE A 88 -3.27 7.71 16.42
C PHE A 88 -3.29 9.23 16.37
N GLY A 89 -4.46 9.83 16.56
CA GLY A 89 -4.63 11.30 16.60
C GLY A 89 -5.80 11.75 17.45
N ALA A 90 -5.80 13.01 17.86
CA ALA A 90 -6.90 13.59 18.63
C ALA A 90 -7.76 14.52 17.76
N TYR A 91 -9.08 14.46 17.97
CA TYR A 91 -10.09 15.17 17.20
C TYR A 91 -11.19 15.73 18.10
N ASN A 92 -12.02 16.59 17.56
CA ASN A 92 -13.30 16.93 18.19
C ASN A 92 -14.38 16.01 17.59
N LEU A 93 -14.62 14.89 18.24
CA LEU A 93 -15.60 13.89 17.78
C LEU A 93 -17.05 14.38 17.88
N ASP A 94 -17.36 15.36 18.73
CA ASP A 94 -18.66 16.00 18.80
C ASP A 94 -19.08 16.63 17.45
N LEU A 95 -18.11 17.14 16.67
CA LEU A 95 -18.37 17.70 15.34
C LEU A 95 -18.67 16.64 14.29
N ILE A 96 -18.34 15.39 14.57
CA ILE A 96 -18.43 14.28 13.63
C ILE A 96 -19.66 13.40 13.94
N TYR A 97 -19.83 13.02 15.21
CA TYR A 97 -20.78 12.00 15.64
C TYR A 97 -21.80 12.51 16.68
N GLY A 98 -21.67 13.75 17.13
CA GLY A 98 -22.45 14.29 18.23
C GLY A 98 -21.80 14.02 19.58
N ARG A 99 -22.47 14.43 20.66
CA ARG A 99 -21.92 14.36 22.01
C ARG A 99 -21.81 12.92 22.54
N ASN A 100 -20.85 12.69 23.42
CA ASN A 100 -20.56 11.46 24.18
C ASN A 100 -19.83 10.36 23.38
N VAL A 101 -19.07 10.71 22.34
CA VAL A 101 -18.13 9.79 21.72
C VAL A 101 -16.73 10.10 22.24
N SER A 102 -16.15 9.19 23.04
CA SER A 102 -14.83 9.37 23.66
C SER A 102 -13.67 8.94 22.78
N GLY A 103 -13.92 8.00 21.87
CA GLY A 103 -12.98 7.49 20.90
C GLY A 103 -13.72 6.86 19.73
N LEU A 104 -13.00 6.61 18.66
CA LEU A 104 -13.47 5.89 17.47
C LEU A 104 -12.30 5.23 16.79
N SER A 105 -12.49 3.99 16.39
CA SER A 105 -11.54 3.26 15.55
C SER A 105 -12.24 2.37 14.54
N GLY A 106 -11.55 2.08 13.43
CA GLY A 106 -12.06 1.20 12.41
C GLY A 106 -11.68 -0.26 12.67
N TYR A 107 -12.61 -1.18 12.39
CA TYR A 107 -12.33 -2.61 12.44
C TYR A 107 -11.32 -3.00 11.36
N PRO A 108 -10.52 -4.08 11.58
CA PRO A 108 -9.62 -4.58 10.56
C PRO A 108 -10.37 -5.08 9.33
N SER A 109 -9.77 -4.89 8.16
CA SER A 109 -10.19 -5.53 6.91
C SER A 109 -9.16 -6.59 6.51
N ALA A 110 -9.61 -7.83 6.28
CA ALA A 110 -8.73 -8.90 5.86
C ALA A 110 -8.22 -8.67 4.42
N ALA A 111 -6.92 -8.77 4.22
CA ALA A 111 -6.27 -8.54 2.93
C ALA A 111 -6.23 -9.79 2.01
N GLY A 112 -6.95 -10.86 2.34
CA GLY A 112 -6.96 -12.08 1.54
C GLY A 112 -7.97 -13.09 2.02
N SER A 113 -8.09 -14.20 1.29
CA SER A 113 -8.98 -15.31 1.61
C SER A 113 -8.30 -16.65 1.35
N ARG A 114 -8.79 -17.69 2.01
CA ARG A 114 -8.42 -19.08 1.74
C ARG A 114 -9.53 -19.77 0.97
N ASN A 115 -9.18 -20.50 -0.09
CA ASN A 115 -10.09 -21.38 -0.83
C ASN A 115 -9.51 -22.80 -0.93
N GLU A 116 -10.25 -23.74 -1.54
CA GLU A 116 -9.79 -25.13 -1.71
C GLU A 116 -8.48 -25.25 -2.50
N GLY A 117 -8.11 -24.21 -3.22
CA GLY A 117 -6.87 -24.12 -4.01
C GLY A 117 -5.72 -23.42 -3.32
N GLY A 118 -5.83 -22.97 -2.06
CA GLY A 118 -4.83 -22.23 -1.30
C GLY A 118 -5.23 -20.78 -1.01
N TYR A 119 -4.25 -19.92 -0.76
CA TYR A 119 -4.50 -18.51 -0.48
C TYR A 119 -4.63 -17.70 -1.77
N VAL A 120 -5.50 -16.70 -1.74
CA VAL A 120 -5.66 -15.70 -2.80
C VAL A 120 -5.52 -14.34 -2.14
N ALA A 121 -4.51 -13.58 -2.53
CA ALA A 121 -4.43 -12.18 -2.19
C ALA A 121 -5.57 -11.44 -2.93
N SER A 122 -6.28 -10.60 -2.25
CA SER A 122 -7.24 -9.70 -2.87
C SER A 122 -6.71 -8.28 -2.74
N SER A 123 -6.77 -7.52 -3.81
CA SER A 123 -6.53 -6.07 -3.82
C SER A 123 -7.68 -5.32 -3.11
N TYR A 124 -8.02 -5.76 -1.91
CA TYR A 124 -8.76 -4.85 -1.03
C TYR A 124 -7.77 -3.78 -0.62
N GLY A 125 -8.17 -2.55 -0.84
CA GLY A 125 -7.37 -1.37 -0.58
C GLY A 125 -6.58 -1.50 0.72
N ASP A 126 -5.51 -0.80 0.79
CA ASP A 126 -4.55 -0.72 1.90
C ASP A 126 -5.15 -0.50 3.31
N GLY A 127 -6.41 -0.87 3.53
CA GLY A 127 -7.19 -0.56 4.71
C GLY A 127 -7.58 0.91 4.83
N ARG A 128 -7.15 1.74 3.89
CA ARG A 128 -7.34 3.20 3.88
C ARG A 128 -8.64 3.65 3.23
N ASP A 129 -9.44 2.75 2.70
CA ASP A 129 -10.78 3.02 2.17
C ASP A 129 -11.82 3.20 3.29
N GLY A 130 -11.48 3.99 4.27
CA GLY A 130 -12.29 4.22 5.43
C GLY A 130 -11.43 4.34 6.68
N PHE A 131 -11.96 4.09 7.83
CA PHE A 131 -11.30 4.26 9.13
C PHE A 131 -10.56 3.02 9.64
N SER A 132 -10.27 2.02 8.80
CA SER A 132 -9.54 0.81 9.22
C SER A 132 -8.13 1.19 9.70
N GLY A 133 -7.82 0.86 10.95
CA GLY A 133 -6.55 1.20 11.58
C GLY A 133 -6.43 2.62 12.14
N ASP A 134 -7.33 3.53 11.78
CA ASP A 134 -7.32 4.89 12.36
C ASP A 134 -7.94 4.90 13.76
N VAL A 135 -7.22 5.45 14.72
CA VAL A 135 -7.68 5.67 16.10
C VAL A 135 -7.83 7.17 16.35
N MET A 136 -9.07 7.59 16.45
CA MET A 136 -9.44 8.97 16.77
C MET A 136 -9.83 9.07 18.24
N ILE A 137 -9.11 9.89 18.99
CA ILE A 137 -9.35 10.15 20.42
C ILE A 137 -10.06 11.48 20.54
N ASP A 138 -11.16 11.55 21.29
CA ASP A 138 -11.85 12.81 21.51
C ASP A 138 -10.99 13.74 22.39
N ARG A 139 -11.03 15.03 22.07
CA ARG A 139 -10.30 16.05 22.82
C ARG A 139 -10.74 16.14 24.30
N ASP A 140 -11.98 15.77 24.62
CA ASP A 140 -12.53 15.88 25.96
C ASP A 140 -12.04 14.73 26.86
N VAL A 141 -11.43 13.69 26.31
CA VAL A 141 -10.76 12.62 27.06
C VAL A 141 -9.25 12.70 27.07
N ARG A 142 -8.68 13.80 26.54
CA ARG A 142 -7.24 14.06 26.58
C ARG A 142 -6.69 13.98 28.02
N LEU A 143 -5.41 13.63 28.14
CA LEU A 143 -4.74 13.40 29.43
C LEU A 143 -4.87 14.61 30.40
N ASP A 144 -4.76 15.81 29.89
CA ASP A 144 -4.87 17.05 30.65
C ASP A 144 -6.33 17.44 31.00
N VAL A 145 -7.33 16.83 30.39
CA VAL A 145 -8.76 17.10 30.59
C VAL A 145 -9.40 16.05 31.48
N ALA A 146 -9.26 14.77 31.13
CA ALA A 146 -9.96 13.66 31.78
C ALA A 146 -9.09 12.86 32.76
N GLY A 147 -7.77 13.03 32.70
CA GLY A 147 -6.79 12.32 33.51
C GLY A 147 -6.35 10.97 32.92
N GLU A 148 -5.33 10.40 33.51
CA GLU A 148 -4.61 9.25 32.96
C GLU A 148 -5.48 8.00 32.85
N LEU A 149 -6.28 7.69 33.87
CA LEU A 149 -7.11 6.48 33.90
C LEU A 149 -8.12 6.49 32.74
N GLN A 150 -8.82 7.61 32.52
CA GLN A 150 -9.82 7.69 31.46
C GLN A 150 -9.16 7.67 30.07
N PHE A 151 -8.06 8.42 29.87
CA PHE A 151 -7.32 8.39 28.61
C PHE A 151 -6.81 6.98 28.30
N ARG A 152 -6.19 6.30 29.26
CA ARG A 152 -5.72 4.91 29.11
C ARG A 152 -6.88 3.97 28.76
N THR A 153 -8.02 4.05 29.48
CA THR A 153 -9.18 3.21 29.22
C THR A 153 -9.67 3.35 27.79
N VAL A 154 -9.81 4.60 27.30
CA VAL A 154 -10.26 4.85 25.93
C VAL A 154 -9.23 4.30 24.92
N VAL A 155 -7.95 4.57 25.10
CA VAL A 155 -6.90 4.06 24.22
C VAL A 155 -6.91 2.52 24.15
N THR A 156 -6.97 1.84 25.30
CA THR A 156 -6.98 0.37 25.37
C THR A 156 -8.24 -0.21 24.73
N HIS A 157 -9.39 0.44 24.90
CA HIS A 157 -10.66 0.09 24.27
C HIS A 157 -10.57 0.22 22.73
N GLU A 158 -10.10 1.35 22.22
CA GLU A 158 -10.00 1.58 20.77
C GLU A 158 -8.99 0.61 20.11
N ILE A 159 -7.89 0.27 20.80
CA ILE A 159 -6.98 -0.79 20.33
C ILE A 159 -7.72 -2.13 20.23
N GLY A 160 -8.63 -2.44 21.15
CA GLY A 160 -9.49 -3.64 21.06
C GLY A 160 -10.30 -3.67 19.77
N HIS A 161 -10.91 -2.55 19.36
CA HIS A 161 -11.66 -2.46 18.09
C HIS A 161 -10.77 -2.69 16.88
N ILE A 162 -9.62 -2.05 16.79
CA ILE A 162 -8.69 -2.26 15.66
C ILE A 162 -8.09 -3.67 15.63
N LEU A 163 -8.17 -4.42 16.72
CA LEU A 163 -7.82 -5.85 16.75
C LEU A 163 -9.01 -6.77 16.41
N GLY A 164 -10.21 -6.23 16.17
CA GLY A 164 -11.39 -6.98 15.76
C GLY A 164 -12.37 -7.32 16.89
N LEU A 165 -12.28 -6.66 18.04
CA LEU A 165 -13.24 -6.81 19.13
C LEU A 165 -14.35 -5.78 18.98
N LYS A 166 -15.60 -6.16 19.31
CA LYS A 166 -16.77 -5.28 19.35
C LYS A 166 -17.27 -5.10 20.79
N HIS A 167 -18.18 -4.15 20.98
CA HIS A 167 -18.83 -4.01 22.28
C HIS A 167 -19.61 -5.27 22.65
N PRO A 168 -19.64 -5.66 23.94
CA PRO A 168 -20.30 -6.87 24.42
C PRO A 168 -21.82 -6.89 24.23
N PHE A 169 -22.45 -5.73 24.06
CA PHE A 169 -23.89 -5.55 23.84
C PHE A 169 -24.31 -5.44 22.38
N ASP A 170 -23.34 -5.42 21.44
CA ASP A 170 -23.61 -5.26 19.99
C ASP A 170 -23.88 -6.59 19.29
N GLY A 171 -24.65 -6.51 18.19
CA GLY A 171 -24.88 -7.62 17.26
C GLY A 171 -25.81 -8.73 17.82
N ASP A 172 -25.72 -9.91 17.21
CA ASP A 172 -26.61 -11.06 17.52
C ASP A 172 -26.08 -11.95 18.65
N ILE A 173 -24.80 -11.92 18.96
CA ILE A 173 -24.15 -12.59 20.08
C ILE A 173 -23.76 -11.52 21.09
N ARG A 174 -24.32 -11.57 22.30
CA ARG A 174 -24.13 -10.55 23.35
C ARG A 174 -23.69 -11.18 24.63
N LEU A 175 -22.90 -10.46 25.42
CA LEU A 175 -22.49 -10.89 26.75
C LEU A 175 -23.66 -10.83 27.75
N HIS A 176 -23.64 -11.75 28.68
CA HIS A 176 -24.61 -11.69 29.82
C HIS A 176 -24.37 -10.38 30.60
N ARG A 177 -25.46 -9.71 30.98
CA ARG A 177 -25.42 -8.37 31.59
C ARG A 177 -24.56 -8.27 32.86
N ASP A 178 -24.44 -9.35 33.62
CA ASP A 178 -23.64 -9.36 34.86
C ASP A 178 -22.13 -9.39 34.57
N LEU A 179 -21.74 -9.77 33.37
CA LEU A 179 -20.35 -9.78 32.87
C LEU A 179 -20.04 -8.57 31.99
N ASP A 180 -21.04 -7.78 31.59
CA ASP A 180 -20.87 -6.58 30.78
C ASP A 180 -20.38 -5.41 31.66
N ASN A 181 -19.12 -5.47 32.04
CA ASN A 181 -18.44 -4.42 32.83
C ASN A 181 -16.91 -4.54 32.68
N GLY A 182 -16.19 -3.50 33.12
CA GLY A 182 -14.73 -3.39 32.98
C GLY A 182 -13.89 -4.37 33.80
N GLU A 183 -14.48 -5.15 34.73
CA GLU A 183 -13.78 -6.25 35.41
C GLU A 183 -13.64 -7.47 34.50
N HIS A 184 -14.47 -7.58 33.46
CA HIS A 184 -14.51 -8.71 32.53
C HIS A 184 -14.05 -8.37 31.13
N THR A 185 -14.23 -7.13 30.67
CA THR A 185 -13.83 -6.65 29.34
C THR A 185 -13.68 -5.14 29.28
N VAL A 186 -12.58 -4.66 28.72
CA VAL A 186 -12.39 -3.22 28.45
C VAL A 186 -13.36 -2.70 27.37
N MET A 187 -13.97 -3.61 26.58
CA MET A 187 -14.94 -3.24 25.53
C MET A 187 -16.32 -2.85 26.09
N SER A 188 -16.55 -2.95 27.41
CA SER A 188 -17.79 -2.50 28.04
C SER A 188 -17.80 -1.01 28.35
N TYR A 189 -18.96 -0.39 28.21
CA TYR A 189 -19.20 0.99 28.69
C TYR A 189 -19.51 1.09 30.17
N ASN A 190 -19.79 -0.04 30.83
CA ASN A 190 -20.03 -0.09 32.26
C ASN A 190 -18.71 -0.17 33.00
N GLN A 191 -18.16 0.99 33.30
CA GLN A 191 -16.83 1.13 33.86
C GLN A 191 -16.76 0.62 35.31
N ALA A 192 -16.10 -0.49 35.48
CA ALA A 192 -15.53 -0.99 36.72
C ALA A 192 -14.12 -1.47 36.39
N GLY A 193 -13.18 -1.44 37.32
CA GLY A 193 -11.82 -1.90 37.09
C GLY A 193 -10.83 -0.76 36.85
N ASP A 194 -9.62 -1.11 36.41
CA ASP A 194 -8.46 -0.21 36.26
C ASP A 194 -8.24 0.32 34.84
N GLY A 195 -9.19 0.04 33.94
CA GLY A 195 -9.14 0.50 32.55
C GLY A 195 -8.17 -0.28 31.64
N GLY A 196 -7.65 -1.42 32.10
CA GLY A 196 -6.81 -2.33 31.32
C GLY A 196 -7.64 -3.45 30.68
N ILE A 197 -6.95 -4.33 29.93
CA ILE A 197 -7.55 -5.52 29.32
C ILE A 197 -7.93 -6.55 30.40
N ALA A 198 -9.06 -7.24 30.18
CA ALA A 198 -9.54 -8.26 31.12
C ALA A 198 -9.56 -9.65 30.46
N HIS A 199 -9.96 -10.67 31.20
CA HIS A 199 -9.85 -12.07 30.75
C HIS A 199 -10.63 -12.36 29.45
N LEU A 200 -11.82 -11.76 29.23
CA LEU A 200 -12.58 -11.99 28.00
C LEU A 200 -11.93 -11.33 26.78
N ASP A 201 -11.26 -10.21 26.98
CA ASP A 201 -10.48 -9.55 25.92
C ASP A 201 -9.28 -10.41 25.51
N ILE A 202 -8.58 -10.97 26.51
CA ILE A 202 -7.45 -11.87 26.30
C ILE A 202 -7.86 -13.12 25.53
N ASP A 203 -8.97 -13.75 25.92
CA ASP A 203 -9.49 -14.92 25.23
C ASP A 203 -9.90 -14.59 23.79
N ALA A 204 -10.54 -13.46 23.57
CA ALA A 204 -10.96 -13.01 22.24
C ALA A 204 -9.77 -12.74 21.31
N VAL A 205 -8.76 -11.97 21.76
CA VAL A 205 -7.61 -11.63 20.93
C VAL A 205 -6.72 -12.84 20.62
N ARG A 206 -6.64 -13.80 21.54
CA ARG A 206 -5.92 -15.06 21.32
C ARG A 206 -6.57 -15.95 20.28
N VAL A 207 -7.89 -15.96 20.20
CA VAL A 207 -8.60 -16.68 19.14
C VAL A 207 -8.30 -16.07 17.78
N LEU A 208 -8.13 -14.75 17.70
CA LEU A 208 -7.84 -14.06 16.45
C LEU A 208 -6.36 -14.24 16.03
N TYR A 209 -5.42 -14.08 16.95
CA TYR A 209 -3.99 -13.95 16.60
C TYR A 209 -3.06 -14.96 17.31
N GLY A 210 -3.58 -15.90 18.08
CA GLY A 210 -2.79 -16.76 18.93
C GLY A 210 -2.37 -16.07 20.24
N ASP A 211 -1.75 -16.83 21.12
CA ASP A 211 -1.12 -16.31 22.33
C ASP A 211 0.28 -15.73 22.05
N GLU A 212 0.97 -15.27 23.08
CA GLU A 212 2.30 -14.68 22.96
C GLU A 212 3.32 -15.64 22.29
N SER A 213 3.22 -16.95 22.55
CA SER A 213 4.11 -17.95 21.96
C SER A 213 3.92 -18.10 20.44
N ALA A 214 2.78 -17.68 19.91
CA ALA A 214 2.53 -17.69 18.47
C ALA A 214 3.54 -16.83 17.69
N LYS A 215 4.10 -15.79 18.32
CA LYS A 215 5.11 -14.91 17.71
C LYS A 215 6.38 -15.65 17.28
N GLU A 216 6.71 -16.77 17.95
CA GLU A 216 7.86 -17.59 17.61
C GLU A 216 7.76 -18.24 16.22
N ARG A 217 6.55 -18.26 15.62
CA ARG A 217 6.32 -18.74 14.26
C ARG A 217 6.66 -17.70 13.19
N LEU A 218 6.78 -16.42 13.56
CA LEU A 218 7.19 -15.36 12.64
C LEU A 218 8.71 -15.32 12.53
N HIS A 219 9.21 -15.41 11.32
CA HIS A 219 10.62 -15.17 11.02
C HIS A 219 10.73 -13.78 10.39
N TRP A 220 11.25 -12.82 11.14
CA TRP A 220 11.27 -11.43 10.72
C TRP A 220 12.43 -10.64 11.32
N SER A 221 12.74 -9.51 10.70
CA SER A 221 13.61 -8.47 11.27
C SER A 221 13.16 -7.10 10.82
N TRP A 222 13.49 -6.08 11.59
CA TRP A 222 13.16 -4.69 11.31
C TRP A 222 14.42 -3.85 11.18
N ASP A 223 14.55 -3.13 10.06
CA ASP A 223 15.56 -2.09 9.91
C ASP A 223 14.92 -0.73 10.18
N ALA A 224 15.18 -0.17 11.36
CA ALA A 224 14.64 1.12 11.77
C ALA A 224 15.25 2.31 10.98
N GLY A 225 16.38 2.14 10.32
CA GLY A 225 17.02 3.18 9.53
C GLY A 225 16.32 3.43 8.19
N SER A 226 15.89 2.38 7.54
CA SER A 226 15.14 2.40 6.27
C SER A 226 13.64 2.20 6.48
N GLU A 227 13.18 1.94 7.70
CA GLU A 227 11.82 1.47 8.01
C GLU A 227 11.38 0.33 7.10
N THR A 228 12.21 -0.72 7.05
CA THR A 228 11.97 -1.90 6.23
C THR A 228 11.75 -3.12 7.11
N LEU A 229 10.63 -3.81 6.87
CA LEU A 229 10.32 -5.09 7.50
C LEU A 229 10.77 -6.22 6.57
N TYR A 230 11.58 -7.13 7.10
CA TYR A 230 11.96 -8.36 6.43
C TYR A 230 11.18 -9.53 7.01
N GLN A 231 10.52 -10.30 6.15
CA GLN A 231 9.76 -11.49 6.55
C GLN A 231 10.18 -12.71 5.71
N TRP A 232 10.29 -13.85 6.35
CA TRP A 232 10.62 -15.12 5.70
C TRP A 232 9.52 -16.13 5.95
N GLY A 233 8.88 -16.60 4.89
CA GLY A 233 7.95 -17.70 4.91
C GLY A 233 8.64 -19.05 5.15
N SER A 234 7.83 -20.09 5.33
CA SER A 234 8.29 -21.46 5.52
C SER A 234 8.30 -22.26 4.20
N VAL A 235 8.38 -23.56 4.29
CA VAL A 235 8.19 -24.47 3.14
C VAL A 235 6.70 -24.88 2.96
N GLY A 236 5.83 -24.47 3.86
CA GLY A 236 4.39 -24.75 3.83
C GLY A 236 3.62 -23.64 3.12
N SER A 237 2.35 -23.92 2.81
CA SER A 237 1.46 -22.88 2.26
C SER A 237 0.92 -22.00 3.35
N GLU A 238 1.16 -20.69 3.24
CA GLU A 238 0.79 -19.69 4.25
C GLU A 238 0.28 -18.38 3.60
N PHE A 239 -0.36 -17.56 4.41
CA PHE A 239 -0.67 -16.19 4.04
C PHE A 239 0.26 -15.24 4.79
N ILE A 240 1.08 -14.52 4.03
CA ILE A 240 2.02 -13.52 4.57
C ILE A 240 1.46 -12.14 4.30
N ARG A 241 1.26 -11.39 5.37
CA ARG A 241 0.84 -10.00 5.31
C ARG A 241 2.04 -9.10 5.61
N GLY A 242 2.33 -8.19 4.69
CA GLY A 242 3.19 -7.05 4.93
C GLY A 242 2.48 -5.94 5.71
N THR A 243 3.06 -4.78 5.73
CA THR A 243 2.65 -3.64 6.54
C THR A 243 2.38 -2.40 5.66
N SER A 244 2.32 -1.23 6.26
CA SER A 244 2.34 0.04 5.53
C SER A 244 3.74 0.68 5.45
N ALA A 245 4.77 -0.01 5.93
CA ALA A 245 6.18 0.34 5.69
C ALA A 245 6.70 -0.38 4.44
N ASN A 246 7.98 -0.20 4.11
CA ASN A 246 8.59 -1.01 3.05
C ASN A 246 8.78 -2.45 3.54
N ASP A 247 8.34 -3.43 2.77
CA ASP A 247 8.44 -4.84 3.11
C ASP A 247 9.33 -5.62 2.13
N VAL A 248 10.17 -6.50 2.65
CA VAL A 248 10.89 -7.52 1.88
C VAL A 248 10.39 -8.87 2.34
N ILE A 249 9.56 -9.50 1.52
CA ILE A 249 8.88 -10.76 1.83
C ILE A 249 9.48 -11.87 0.96
N ASP A 250 10.19 -12.80 1.58
CA ASP A 250 10.61 -14.06 0.95
C ASP A 250 9.61 -15.15 1.30
N THR A 251 8.88 -15.66 0.32
CA THR A 251 7.81 -16.64 0.55
C THR A 251 8.33 -18.01 0.96
N GLY A 252 9.64 -18.29 0.76
CA GLY A 252 10.23 -19.60 1.07
C GLY A 252 9.80 -20.66 0.08
N GLY A 253 8.77 -21.41 0.41
CA GLY A 253 8.24 -22.45 -0.46
C GLY A 253 6.77 -22.72 -0.18
N GLY A 254 6.15 -23.62 -0.94
CA GLY A 254 4.73 -23.90 -0.79
C GLY A 254 3.87 -23.17 -1.82
N ARG A 255 2.65 -22.88 -1.45
CA ARG A 255 1.69 -22.16 -2.27
C ARG A 255 1.09 -21.04 -1.45
N ASP A 256 1.67 -19.87 -1.58
CA ASP A 256 1.46 -18.79 -0.64
C ASP A 256 0.52 -17.71 -1.19
N GLY A 257 -0.16 -17.03 -0.27
CA GLY A 257 -0.79 -15.76 -0.52
C GLY A 257 0.04 -14.65 0.12
N VAL A 258 0.32 -13.58 -0.62
CA VAL A 258 1.05 -12.43 -0.12
C VAL A 258 0.24 -11.16 -0.37
N TRP A 259 0.06 -10.38 0.67
CA TRP A 259 -0.37 -8.99 0.56
C TRP A 259 0.73 -8.11 1.16
N ALA A 260 1.47 -7.41 0.29
CA ALA A 260 2.62 -6.64 0.75
C ALA A 260 2.22 -5.34 1.47
N GLY A 261 1.25 -4.61 0.94
CA GLY A 261 0.64 -3.52 1.72
C GLY A 261 0.76 -2.15 1.10
N ALA A 262 1.29 -1.22 1.84
CA ALA A 262 1.70 0.08 1.33
C ALA A 262 3.17 0.25 1.63
N GLY A 263 3.86 1.08 0.86
CA GLY A 263 5.31 1.20 0.90
C GLY A 263 5.91 0.80 -0.43
N ASN A 264 7.21 0.68 -0.49
CA ASN A 264 7.88 0.15 -1.68
C ASN A 264 8.35 -1.26 -1.36
N ASP A 265 7.59 -2.24 -1.83
CA ASP A 265 7.70 -3.60 -1.37
C ASP A 265 8.47 -4.50 -2.34
N ARG A 266 9.05 -5.55 -1.80
CA ARG A 266 9.75 -6.57 -2.59
C ARG A 266 9.29 -7.96 -2.19
N VAL A 267 8.55 -8.64 -3.07
CA VAL A 267 8.07 -10.02 -2.85
C VAL A 267 8.92 -10.99 -3.67
N ILE A 268 9.51 -11.99 -3.01
CA ILE A 268 10.41 -12.98 -3.61
C ILE A 268 9.76 -14.37 -3.53
N ALA A 269 9.43 -14.96 -4.68
CA ALA A 269 8.74 -16.24 -4.75
C ALA A 269 9.48 -17.32 -5.54
N TYR A 270 10.68 -17.03 -6.04
CA TYR A 270 11.48 -17.95 -6.83
C TYR A 270 10.69 -18.57 -8.00
N ASP A 271 10.54 -19.91 -8.06
CA ASP A 271 9.76 -20.64 -9.05
C ASP A 271 8.46 -21.24 -8.45
N GLN A 272 8.11 -20.86 -7.23
CA GLN A 272 6.95 -21.39 -6.52
C GLN A 272 5.65 -20.70 -6.94
N PRO A 273 4.51 -21.41 -6.86
CA PRO A 273 3.20 -20.79 -7.11
C PRO A 273 2.86 -19.83 -5.97
N VAL A 274 2.39 -18.65 -6.33
CA VAL A 274 2.02 -17.61 -5.38
C VAL A 274 0.84 -16.80 -5.91
N SER A 275 0.02 -16.29 -5.01
CA SER A 275 -0.91 -15.20 -5.30
C SER A 275 -0.45 -13.97 -4.51
N ALA A 276 0.10 -12.98 -5.19
CA ALA A 276 0.71 -11.82 -4.55
C ALA A 276 0.08 -10.51 -5.03
N SER A 277 -0.13 -9.60 -4.08
CA SER A 277 -0.48 -8.19 -4.33
C SER A 277 0.61 -7.30 -3.72
N GLY A 278 1.19 -6.41 -4.53
CA GLY A 278 2.12 -5.37 -4.06
C GLY A 278 1.39 -4.35 -3.22
N GLY A 279 0.37 -3.75 -3.78
CA GLY A 279 -0.48 -2.79 -3.07
C GLY A 279 -0.25 -1.35 -3.49
N ALA A 280 0.06 -0.48 -2.55
CA ALA A 280 0.25 0.94 -2.83
C ALA A 280 1.73 1.32 -2.68
N GLY A 281 2.34 1.80 -3.76
CA GLY A 281 3.74 2.21 -3.77
C GLY A 281 4.46 1.86 -5.05
N PHE A 282 5.73 1.60 -4.94
CA PHE A 282 6.53 1.08 -6.05
C PHE A 282 7.04 -0.32 -5.69
N ASP A 283 6.36 -1.33 -6.23
CA ASP A 283 6.49 -2.70 -5.79
C ASP A 283 7.21 -3.58 -6.82
N VAL A 284 8.07 -4.48 -6.33
CA VAL A 284 8.87 -5.37 -7.15
C VAL A 284 8.58 -6.82 -6.81
N PHE A 285 8.05 -7.55 -7.76
CA PHE A 285 7.96 -9.01 -7.66
C PHE A 285 9.23 -9.66 -8.23
N VAL A 286 9.79 -10.62 -7.51
CA VAL A 286 11.00 -11.34 -7.90
C VAL A 286 10.68 -12.81 -8.12
N THR A 287 10.93 -13.29 -9.34
CA THR A 287 10.80 -14.71 -9.70
C THR A 287 12.15 -15.31 -10.08
N GLY A 288 12.35 -16.58 -9.79
CA GLY A 288 13.51 -17.34 -10.28
C GLY A 288 13.39 -17.78 -11.74
N LEU A 289 12.21 -17.61 -12.33
CA LEU A 289 11.95 -17.97 -13.72
C LEU A 289 12.65 -17.00 -14.69
N ALA A 290 13.01 -17.49 -15.87
CA ALA A 290 13.46 -16.62 -16.95
C ALA A 290 12.27 -16.14 -17.79
N HIS A 291 12.22 -14.87 -18.16
CA HIS A 291 11.17 -14.31 -19.02
C HIS A 291 11.03 -15.07 -20.32
N ALA A 292 12.15 -15.46 -20.92
CA ALA A 292 12.16 -16.27 -22.16
C ALA A 292 11.56 -17.68 -21.99
N ALA A 293 11.38 -18.16 -20.76
CA ALA A 293 10.90 -19.52 -20.45
C ALA A 293 9.48 -19.55 -19.87
N VAL A 294 8.76 -18.44 -19.89
CA VAL A 294 7.40 -18.35 -19.35
C VAL A 294 6.38 -17.90 -20.39
N THR A 295 5.13 -18.17 -20.11
CA THR A 295 3.98 -17.56 -20.77
C THR A 295 3.39 -16.55 -19.80
N LEU A 296 3.25 -15.31 -20.26
CA LEU A 296 2.58 -14.24 -19.54
C LEU A 296 1.14 -14.11 -20.04
N SER A 297 0.19 -13.95 -19.14
CA SER A 297 -1.20 -13.65 -19.48
C SER A 297 -1.75 -12.60 -18.50
N GLY A 298 -2.70 -11.79 -18.99
CA GLY A 298 -3.22 -10.66 -18.24
C GLY A 298 -2.79 -9.31 -18.83
N ASN A 299 -2.80 -8.29 -18.01
CA ASN A 299 -2.42 -6.91 -18.37
C ASN A 299 -1.61 -6.28 -17.23
N ILE A 300 -1.27 -5.00 -17.35
CA ILE A 300 -0.45 -4.27 -16.37
C ILE A 300 -1.05 -4.22 -14.95
N ASP A 301 -2.35 -4.43 -14.78
CA ASP A 301 -2.99 -4.42 -13.45
C ASP A 301 -2.98 -5.81 -12.79
N SER A 302 -2.96 -6.89 -13.60
CA SER A 302 -2.94 -8.27 -13.10
C SER A 302 -2.27 -9.20 -14.11
N PHE A 303 -1.24 -9.90 -13.66
CA PHE A 303 -0.47 -10.86 -14.46
C PHE A 303 -0.52 -12.26 -13.89
N VAL A 304 -0.48 -13.24 -14.80
CA VAL A 304 -0.23 -14.64 -14.46
C VAL A 304 1.02 -15.11 -15.21
N ILE A 305 2.00 -15.60 -14.47
CA ILE A 305 3.26 -16.14 -14.98
C ILE A 305 3.19 -17.66 -14.90
N VAL A 306 3.34 -18.35 -16.03
CA VAL A 306 3.35 -19.82 -16.11
C VAL A 306 4.58 -20.26 -16.90
N PRO A 307 5.43 -21.19 -16.38
CA PRO A 307 6.50 -21.78 -17.17
C PRO A 307 5.97 -22.36 -18.49
N ALA A 308 6.67 -22.13 -19.59
CA ALA A 308 6.22 -22.55 -20.94
C ALA A 308 6.13 -24.06 -21.10
N ASP A 309 6.85 -24.85 -20.28
CA ASP A 309 6.83 -26.30 -20.24
C ASP A 309 5.73 -26.90 -19.36
N ARG A 310 4.93 -26.04 -18.70
CA ARG A 310 3.81 -26.42 -17.82
C ARG A 310 2.51 -25.79 -18.30
N GLN A 311 1.40 -26.33 -17.81
CA GLN A 311 0.10 -25.68 -17.91
C GLN A 311 -0.38 -25.33 -16.50
N ALA A 312 -1.02 -24.18 -16.37
CA ALA A 312 -1.68 -23.82 -15.12
C ALA A 312 -2.70 -24.90 -14.75
N SER A 313 -2.66 -25.36 -13.52
CA SER A 313 -3.55 -26.39 -12.98
C SER A 313 -3.98 -26.04 -11.56
N ALA A 314 -4.91 -26.80 -10.99
CA ALA A 314 -5.32 -26.63 -9.60
C ALA A 314 -4.12 -26.79 -8.63
N ASP A 315 -3.17 -27.67 -8.95
CA ASP A 315 -1.99 -27.93 -8.13
C ASP A 315 -0.87 -26.90 -8.38
N TRP A 316 -0.85 -26.27 -9.55
CA TRP A 316 0.12 -25.24 -9.91
C TRP A 316 -0.57 -24.13 -10.74
N PRO A 317 -1.22 -23.15 -10.09
CA PRO A 317 -1.99 -22.11 -10.80
C PRO A 317 -1.11 -21.06 -11.50
N GLY A 318 0.19 -21.07 -11.27
CA GLY A 318 1.12 -20.05 -11.69
C GLY A 318 1.48 -19.08 -10.56
N GLN A 319 2.19 -18.03 -10.92
CA GLN A 319 2.40 -16.85 -10.08
C GLN A 319 1.38 -15.81 -10.53
N VAL A 320 0.40 -15.52 -9.67
CA VAL A 320 -0.69 -14.57 -9.92
C VAL A 320 -0.34 -13.27 -9.21
N LEU A 321 -0.21 -12.18 -9.95
CA LEU A 321 0.34 -10.91 -9.47
C LEU A 321 -0.66 -9.79 -9.71
N GLU A 322 -0.83 -8.92 -8.72
CA GLU A 322 -1.64 -7.70 -8.79
C GLU A 322 -0.86 -6.52 -8.20
N SER A 323 -0.99 -5.35 -8.79
CA SER A 323 -0.40 -4.10 -8.27
C SER A 323 1.10 -4.19 -8.02
N PHE A 324 1.87 -4.54 -9.04
CA PHE A 324 3.33 -4.47 -9.05
C PHE A 324 3.80 -3.56 -10.19
N GLU A 325 4.82 -2.74 -9.96
CA GLU A 325 5.44 -1.87 -10.96
C GLU A 325 6.55 -2.59 -11.72
N ARG A 326 7.16 -3.60 -11.12
CA ARG A 326 8.25 -4.38 -11.73
C ARG A 326 8.09 -5.87 -11.47
N ILE A 327 8.44 -6.66 -12.48
CA ILE A 327 8.68 -8.11 -12.33
C ILE A 327 10.14 -8.38 -12.68
N ALA A 328 10.95 -8.75 -11.68
CA ALA A 328 12.35 -9.13 -11.86
C ALA A 328 12.44 -10.63 -12.15
N PHE A 329 12.73 -10.98 -13.39
CA PHE A 329 13.03 -12.33 -13.86
C PHE A 329 14.53 -12.64 -13.69
N SER A 330 14.92 -13.89 -13.82
CA SER A 330 16.34 -14.29 -13.75
C SER A 330 17.19 -13.78 -14.94
N ASP A 331 16.54 -13.36 -16.03
CA ASP A 331 17.19 -12.88 -17.27
C ASP A 331 16.88 -11.41 -17.58
N GLY A 332 16.21 -10.67 -16.69
CA GLY A 332 15.92 -9.25 -16.85
C GLY A 332 14.69 -8.77 -16.10
N THR A 333 14.21 -7.58 -16.41
CA THR A 333 13.07 -6.95 -15.72
C THR A 333 11.98 -6.55 -16.70
N LEU A 334 10.74 -6.87 -16.37
CA LEU A 334 9.55 -6.36 -17.04
C LEU A 334 8.96 -5.21 -16.20
N ALA A 335 8.90 -4.03 -16.79
CA ALA A 335 8.29 -2.86 -16.18
C ALA A 335 6.81 -2.78 -16.53
N LEU A 336 5.96 -2.63 -15.52
CA LEU A 336 4.50 -2.52 -15.63
C LEU A 336 4.01 -1.08 -15.43
N ASP A 337 4.86 -0.20 -14.92
CA ASP A 337 4.57 1.22 -14.69
C ASP A 337 4.58 2.02 -16.01
N VAL A 338 3.75 1.61 -16.95
CA VAL A 338 3.61 2.27 -18.26
C VAL A 338 3.15 3.75 -18.17
N ARG A 339 2.68 4.17 -17.00
CA ARG A 339 2.38 5.58 -16.68
C ARG A 339 3.45 6.24 -15.81
N GLY A 340 4.35 5.46 -15.21
CA GLY A 340 5.47 5.90 -14.38
C GLY A 340 6.75 6.09 -15.20
N SER A 341 7.88 5.90 -14.51
CA SER A 341 9.24 6.13 -15.07
C SER A 341 9.50 5.36 -16.36
N ALA A 342 9.13 4.07 -16.43
CA ALA A 342 9.38 3.26 -17.61
C ALA A 342 8.57 3.74 -18.82
N GLY A 343 7.27 4.03 -18.62
CA GLY A 343 6.43 4.57 -19.69
C GLY A 343 6.88 5.96 -20.16
N GLN A 344 7.26 6.83 -19.24
CA GLN A 344 7.79 8.17 -19.56
C GLN A 344 9.10 8.08 -20.35
N ALA A 345 10.04 7.23 -19.89
CA ALA A 345 11.29 7.01 -20.63
C ALA A 345 11.02 6.46 -22.03
N TYR A 346 10.12 5.48 -22.15
CA TYR A 346 9.75 4.87 -23.44
C TYR A 346 9.18 5.92 -24.42
N ARG A 347 8.17 6.68 -23.97
CA ARG A 347 7.50 7.70 -24.78
C ARG A 347 8.46 8.83 -25.17
N LEU A 348 9.27 9.30 -24.22
CA LEU A 348 10.24 10.36 -24.49
C LEU A 348 11.33 9.90 -25.47
N TYR A 349 11.80 8.65 -25.33
CA TYR A 349 12.78 8.06 -26.24
C TYR A 349 12.24 7.97 -27.68
N GLN A 350 11.01 7.45 -27.83
CA GLN A 350 10.34 7.38 -29.11
C GLN A 350 10.10 8.78 -29.69
N ALA A 351 9.64 9.73 -28.87
CA ALA A 351 9.41 11.11 -29.27
C ALA A 351 10.68 11.82 -29.75
N ALA A 352 11.80 11.61 -29.06
CA ALA A 352 13.05 12.25 -29.40
C ALA A 352 13.75 11.66 -30.62
N PHE A 353 13.57 10.35 -30.89
CA PHE A 353 14.37 9.64 -31.88
C PHE A 353 13.58 8.95 -33.00
N ASP A 354 12.23 9.07 -32.98
CA ASP A 354 11.31 8.50 -33.98
C ASP A 354 11.58 6.99 -34.22
N ARG A 355 11.84 6.26 -33.15
CA ARG A 355 12.09 4.82 -33.17
C ARG A 355 11.77 4.14 -31.85
N THR A 356 11.52 2.84 -31.90
CA THR A 356 11.44 2.03 -30.68
C THR A 356 12.76 2.12 -29.91
N PRO A 357 12.71 2.35 -28.58
CA PRO A 357 13.90 2.34 -27.74
C PRO A 357 14.69 1.02 -27.86
N ASP A 358 16.00 1.08 -27.87
CA ASP A 358 16.80 -0.09 -27.60
C ASP A 358 16.83 -0.37 -26.09
N THR A 359 16.88 -1.66 -25.71
CA THR A 359 16.77 -2.11 -24.33
C THR A 359 17.83 -1.48 -23.41
N VAL A 360 19.08 -1.38 -23.86
CA VAL A 360 20.18 -0.85 -23.04
C VAL A 360 20.00 0.64 -22.76
N GLY A 361 19.66 1.40 -23.82
CA GLY A 361 19.40 2.84 -23.69
C GLY A 361 18.16 3.12 -22.83
N LEU A 362 17.10 2.33 -23.03
CA LEU A 362 15.86 2.49 -22.26
C LEU A 362 16.11 2.20 -20.78
N ASN A 363 16.72 1.05 -20.46
CA ASN A 363 17.02 0.68 -19.08
C ASN A 363 17.83 1.76 -18.36
N TYR A 364 18.89 2.28 -19.01
CA TYR A 364 19.68 3.37 -18.44
C TYR A 364 18.82 4.60 -18.07
N TRP A 365 17.89 5.00 -18.93
CA TRP A 365 17.06 6.18 -18.66
C TRP A 365 15.94 5.91 -17.65
N VAL A 366 15.42 4.68 -17.59
CA VAL A 366 14.53 4.25 -16.52
C VAL A 366 15.24 4.33 -15.17
N ASP A 367 16.46 3.77 -15.06
CA ASP A 367 17.27 3.85 -13.83
C ASP A 367 17.53 5.31 -13.41
N VAL A 368 17.75 6.20 -14.37
CA VAL A 368 17.95 7.65 -14.10
C VAL A 368 16.68 8.26 -13.50
N LEU A 369 15.49 7.92 -14.02
CA LEU A 369 14.21 8.43 -13.51
C LEU A 369 13.88 7.81 -12.15
N ASP A 370 14.09 6.52 -11.97
CA ASP A 370 13.86 5.80 -10.70
C ASP A 370 14.79 6.30 -9.58
N ALA A 371 15.97 6.82 -9.94
CA ALA A 371 16.86 7.53 -9.02
C ALA A 371 16.38 8.94 -8.62
N GLY A 372 15.17 9.34 -9.05
CA GLY A 372 14.54 10.62 -8.69
C GLY A 372 14.92 11.80 -9.58
N ASN A 373 15.61 11.58 -10.71
CA ASN A 373 15.82 12.64 -11.68
C ASN A 373 14.51 12.94 -12.44
N GLY A 374 14.24 14.21 -12.70
CA GLY A 374 13.04 14.61 -13.44
C GLY A 374 13.13 14.28 -14.94
N LEU A 375 11.96 14.10 -15.58
CA LEU A 375 11.86 13.89 -17.04
C LEU A 375 12.54 15.01 -17.84
N GLN A 376 12.54 16.24 -17.30
CA GLN A 376 13.26 17.39 -17.86
C GLN A 376 14.75 17.10 -18.06
N TYR A 377 15.41 16.49 -17.06
CA TYR A 377 16.83 16.13 -17.14
C TYR A 377 17.10 15.16 -18.30
N VAL A 378 16.25 14.17 -18.47
CA VAL A 378 16.37 13.18 -19.55
C VAL A 378 16.17 13.84 -20.93
N ALA A 379 15.12 14.65 -21.04
CA ALA A 379 14.79 15.36 -22.28
C ALA A 379 15.89 16.36 -22.72
N ASP A 380 16.52 17.06 -21.76
CA ASP A 380 17.69 17.92 -22.05
C ASP A 380 18.83 17.11 -22.68
N ARG A 381 19.13 15.91 -22.12
CA ARG A 381 20.19 15.03 -22.67
C ARG A 381 19.84 14.51 -24.05
N PHE A 382 18.57 14.28 -24.33
CA PHE A 382 18.13 13.83 -25.65
C PHE A 382 18.27 14.94 -26.67
N ILE A 383 17.85 16.15 -26.39
CA ILE A 383 17.97 17.31 -27.28
C ILE A 383 19.44 17.65 -27.57
N ASP A 384 20.31 17.53 -26.57
CA ASP A 384 21.76 17.78 -26.72
C ASP A 384 22.51 16.64 -27.43
N SER A 385 21.82 15.53 -27.72
CA SER A 385 22.47 14.37 -28.36
C SER A 385 22.78 14.59 -29.84
N ARG A 386 23.79 13.86 -30.33
CA ARG A 386 24.08 13.83 -31.74
C ARG A 386 22.95 13.22 -32.57
N GLU A 387 22.26 12.22 -32.03
CA GLU A 387 21.14 11.54 -32.70
C GLU A 387 20.00 12.50 -32.94
N PHE A 388 19.62 13.30 -31.93
CA PHE A 388 18.61 14.34 -32.06
C PHE A 388 19.01 15.39 -33.12
N ALA A 389 20.22 15.87 -33.06
CA ALA A 389 20.74 16.85 -34.04
C ALA A 389 20.76 16.33 -35.49
N LEU A 390 20.91 15.02 -35.69
CA LEU A 390 20.82 14.39 -37.01
C LEU A 390 19.39 14.29 -37.52
N LEU A 391 18.42 14.05 -36.62
CA LEU A 391 17.01 13.88 -36.96
C LEU A 391 16.30 15.23 -37.20
N TYR A 392 16.48 16.17 -36.28
CA TYR A 392 15.81 17.46 -36.32
C TYR A 392 16.57 18.57 -37.02
N GLY A 393 17.88 18.40 -37.21
CA GLY A 393 18.79 19.42 -37.73
C GLY A 393 19.37 20.31 -36.63
N LYS A 394 20.66 20.63 -36.73
CA LYS A 394 21.37 21.41 -35.71
C LYS A 394 20.83 22.84 -35.54
N ASP A 395 20.39 23.47 -36.63
CA ASP A 395 19.93 24.87 -36.66
C ASP A 395 18.46 24.96 -37.09
N VAL A 396 17.63 23.95 -36.77
CA VAL A 396 16.17 23.96 -37.10
C VAL A 396 15.48 25.14 -36.45
N SER A 397 14.60 25.86 -37.19
CA SER A 397 13.76 26.91 -36.61
C SER A 397 12.74 26.35 -35.64
N ASN A 398 12.16 27.18 -34.77
CA ASN A 398 11.08 26.74 -33.86
C ASN A 398 9.91 26.15 -34.64
N ALA A 399 9.48 26.79 -35.72
CA ALA A 399 8.42 26.30 -36.59
C ALA A 399 8.77 24.93 -37.22
N GLY A 400 9.98 24.75 -37.71
CA GLY A 400 10.43 23.45 -38.25
C GLY A 400 10.55 22.37 -37.19
N PHE A 401 10.95 22.73 -35.97
CA PHE A 401 10.98 21.83 -34.85
C PHE A 401 9.57 21.35 -34.46
N VAL A 402 8.62 22.27 -34.29
CA VAL A 402 7.20 21.93 -33.96
C VAL A 402 6.57 21.06 -35.06
N ASP A 403 6.79 21.41 -36.33
CA ASP A 403 6.32 20.60 -37.48
C ASP A 403 6.86 19.16 -37.42
N SER A 404 8.15 19.01 -37.08
CA SER A 404 8.78 17.69 -36.97
C SER A 404 8.19 16.88 -35.79
N LEU A 405 7.90 17.51 -34.66
CA LEU A 405 7.28 16.84 -33.52
C LEU A 405 5.88 16.29 -33.87
N TYR A 406 5.06 17.09 -34.57
CA TYR A 406 3.74 16.60 -35.00
C TYR A 406 3.84 15.38 -35.90
N ARG A 407 4.81 15.34 -36.84
CA ARG A 407 4.98 14.24 -37.77
C ARG A 407 5.61 13.01 -37.12
N ASN A 408 6.68 13.22 -36.36
CA ASN A 408 7.45 12.12 -35.81
C ASN A 408 6.75 11.47 -34.61
N ILE A 409 6.07 12.26 -33.77
CA ILE A 409 5.44 11.75 -32.54
C ILE A 409 3.97 11.38 -32.77
N LEU A 410 3.22 12.27 -33.43
CA LEU A 410 1.77 12.12 -33.61
C LEU A 410 1.37 11.55 -34.97
N GLY A 411 2.35 11.36 -35.89
CA GLY A 411 2.12 10.77 -37.22
C GLY A 411 1.21 11.58 -38.14
N ARG A 412 1.07 12.89 -37.89
CA ARG A 412 0.18 13.77 -38.63
C ARG A 412 0.75 15.20 -38.78
N ASP A 413 0.20 15.96 -39.71
CA ASP A 413 0.46 17.40 -39.73
C ASP A 413 -0.23 18.08 -38.54
N GLY A 414 0.41 19.13 -38.01
CA GLY A 414 -0.16 19.92 -36.93
C GLY A 414 -1.37 20.76 -37.40
N ASP A 415 -2.36 20.91 -36.53
CA ASP A 415 -3.44 21.86 -36.79
C ASP A 415 -2.96 23.31 -36.59
N THR A 416 -3.64 24.26 -37.27
CA THR A 416 -3.25 25.67 -37.28
C THR A 416 -3.14 26.27 -35.87
N GLY A 417 -4.07 25.88 -34.98
CA GLY A 417 -4.12 26.39 -33.60
C GLY A 417 -2.97 25.86 -32.74
N GLY A 418 -2.71 24.54 -32.81
CA GLY A 418 -1.63 23.89 -32.07
C GLY A 418 -0.24 24.35 -32.52
N ILE A 419 -0.02 24.46 -33.86
CA ILE A 419 1.23 25.01 -34.41
C ILE A 419 1.45 26.45 -33.94
N ALA A 420 0.42 27.30 -34.00
CA ALA A 420 0.51 28.71 -33.58
C ALA A 420 0.85 28.79 -32.08
N PHE A 421 0.17 28.00 -31.25
CA PHE A 421 0.39 27.95 -29.79
C PHE A 421 1.86 27.57 -29.46
N TRP A 422 2.37 26.47 -30.00
CA TRP A 422 3.70 26.00 -29.66
C TRP A 422 4.80 26.95 -30.18
N ASN A 423 4.59 27.53 -31.37
CA ASN A 423 5.55 28.53 -31.88
C ASN A 423 5.56 29.78 -31.00
N GLU A 424 4.41 30.29 -30.55
CA GLU A 424 4.33 31.42 -29.64
C GLU A 424 5.06 31.11 -28.31
N GLN A 425 4.88 29.91 -27.74
CA GLN A 425 5.56 29.49 -26.51
C GLN A 425 7.07 29.50 -26.66
N LEU A 426 7.59 28.99 -27.79
CA LEU A 426 9.01 28.96 -28.08
C LEU A 426 9.59 30.35 -28.42
N ASP A 427 8.92 31.13 -29.28
CA ASP A 427 9.39 32.42 -29.76
C ASP A 427 9.35 33.50 -28.65
N SER A 428 8.39 33.41 -27.73
CA SER A 428 8.32 34.26 -26.53
C SER A 428 9.30 33.83 -25.42
N GLY A 429 9.89 32.64 -25.52
CA GLY A 429 10.74 32.08 -24.47
C GLY A 429 9.99 31.62 -23.20
N GLN A 430 8.66 31.50 -23.28
CA GLN A 430 7.87 30.98 -22.16
C GLN A 430 8.10 29.48 -21.92
N ARG A 431 8.45 28.73 -22.97
CA ARG A 431 8.84 27.33 -22.91
C ARG A 431 10.11 27.08 -23.70
N SER A 432 10.94 26.17 -23.18
CA SER A 432 12.11 25.65 -23.88
C SER A 432 11.70 24.57 -24.88
N ARG A 433 12.61 24.19 -25.79
CA ARG A 433 12.40 23.02 -26.65
C ARG A 433 12.24 21.71 -25.87
N THR A 434 12.88 21.61 -24.73
CA THR A 434 12.73 20.51 -23.81
C THR A 434 11.31 20.43 -23.27
N ASP A 435 10.75 21.55 -22.82
CA ASP A 435 9.35 21.61 -22.36
C ASP A 435 8.36 21.20 -23.45
N VAL A 436 8.62 21.63 -24.68
CA VAL A 436 7.77 21.29 -25.82
C VAL A 436 7.90 19.80 -26.17
N LEU A 437 9.09 19.24 -26.20
CA LEU A 437 9.31 17.80 -26.43
C LEU A 437 8.58 16.96 -25.39
N ILE A 438 8.69 17.30 -24.10
CA ILE A 438 7.95 16.64 -23.02
C ILE A 438 6.45 16.80 -23.21
N GLY A 439 5.98 18.01 -23.57
CA GLY A 439 4.57 18.28 -23.82
C GLY A 439 3.99 17.41 -24.94
N PHE A 440 4.76 17.07 -25.95
CA PHE A 440 4.36 16.14 -27.01
C PHE A 440 4.44 14.70 -26.54
N SER A 441 5.56 14.30 -25.92
CA SER A 441 5.75 12.91 -25.48
C SER A 441 4.69 12.47 -24.45
N GLU A 442 4.31 13.35 -23.55
CA GLU A 442 3.31 13.10 -22.48
C GLU A 442 1.89 13.63 -22.82
N SER A 443 1.65 14.00 -24.08
CA SER A 443 0.28 14.35 -24.51
C SER A 443 -0.63 13.13 -24.48
N ASP A 444 -1.91 13.34 -24.18
CA ASP A 444 -2.92 12.27 -24.19
C ASP A 444 -2.95 11.53 -25.53
N GLU A 445 -2.74 12.24 -26.65
CA GLU A 445 -2.70 11.67 -28.00
C GLU A 445 -1.54 10.68 -28.15
N ASN A 446 -0.34 11.03 -27.69
CA ASN A 446 0.82 10.14 -27.76
C ASN A 446 0.72 8.98 -26.75
N VAL A 447 0.24 9.24 -25.54
CA VAL A 447 0.01 8.19 -24.51
C VAL A 447 -0.93 7.11 -25.05
N VAL A 448 -2.05 7.52 -25.67
CA VAL A 448 -3.01 6.59 -26.30
C VAL A 448 -2.38 5.89 -27.53
N GLY A 449 -1.61 6.61 -28.33
CA GLY A 449 -0.93 6.07 -29.51
C GLY A 449 0.10 4.98 -29.17
N VAL A 450 0.82 5.14 -28.06
CA VAL A 450 1.85 4.19 -27.58
C VAL A 450 1.26 3.02 -26.78
N ALA A 451 0.07 3.19 -26.20
CA ALA A 451 -0.54 2.19 -25.32
C ALA A 451 -0.50 0.74 -25.87
N PRO A 452 -0.81 0.46 -27.16
CA PRO A 452 -0.74 -0.93 -27.68
C PRO A 452 0.67 -1.54 -27.66
N ALA A 453 1.71 -0.70 -27.72
CA ALA A 453 3.10 -1.17 -27.70
C ALA A 453 3.60 -1.55 -26.31
N VAL A 454 2.91 -1.07 -25.26
CA VAL A 454 3.32 -1.24 -23.86
C VAL A 454 2.23 -1.90 -22.99
N GLU A 455 1.13 -2.39 -23.58
CA GLU A 455 -0.02 -2.95 -22.87
C GLU A 455 0.31 -4.21 -22.03
N HIS A 456 1.39 -4.91 -22.38
CA HIS A 456 1.90 -6.07 -21.66
C HIS A 456 3.19 -5.78 -20.89
N GLY A 457 3.48 -4.49 -20.64
CA GLY A 457 4.68 -4.03 -19.97
C GLY A 457 5.84 -3.71 -20.94
N ILE A 458 6.93 -3.23 -20.36
CA ILE A 458 8.12 -2.80 -21.08
C ILE A 458 9.31 -3.64 -20.64
N TRP A 459 9.90 -4.41 -21.56
CA TRP A 459 11.08 -5.21 -21.26
C TRP A 459 12.34 -4.35 -21.17
N LEU A 460 13.03 -4.41 -20.04
CA LEU A 460 14.23 -3.63 -19.75
C LEU A 460 15.54 -4.44 -19.90
N GLY A 461 15.44 -5.77 -20.10
CA GLY A 461 16.62 -6.65 -20.31
C GLY A 461 17.22 -7.17 -19.04
#